data_297d05b9055fe96ff8963fb2556bc09a
#
_entry.id   297d05b9055fe96ff8963fb2556bc09a
#
_cell.length_a   1.000
_cell.length_b   1.000
_cell.length_c   1.000
_cell.angle_alpha   90.00
_cell.angle_beta   90.00
_cell.angle_gamma   90.00
#
_symmetry.space_group_name_H-M   'P 1'
#
loop_
_entity.id
_entity.type
_entity.pdbx_description
1 polymer ?
#
loop_
_entity_poly.entity_id
_entity_poly.type
_entity_poly.pdbx_seq_one_letter_code
_entity_poly.pdbx_strand_id
1 'polypeptide(L)' 'MVQNKTDKTLKLIRLSEVIRKTGFGKTWIYKLISAGKFPKQIKIGERAVAFIESEVDE' A
#
# COMPACT_ATOMS: atom_id res chain seq x y z
N MET A 1 -2.22 -6.11 23.00
CA MET A 1 -2.00 -5.96 22.98
C MET A 1 -1.44 -5.47 22.66
N VAL A 2 -1.35 -5.32 22.63
CA VAL A 2 -0.83 -4.94 22.41
C VAL A 2 -0.45 -4.43 21.78
N GLN A 3 -0.37 -4.28 21.78
CA GLN A 3 -0.02 -3.94 21.25
C GLN A 3 0.47 -3.43 20.65
N ASN A 4 0.62 -3.22 20.71
CA ASN A 4 1.12 -2.86 20.27
C ASN A 4 1.54 -2.34 19.60
N LYS A 5 1.73 -2.22 19.62
CA LYS A 5 2.12 -1.75 19.17
C LYS A 5 2.50 -1.54 18.26
N THR A 6 2.48 -1.56 18.32
CA THR A 6 2.83 -1.45 17.68
C THR A 6 3.21 -1.58 16.83
N ASP A 7 3.07 -1.53 16.82
CA ASP A 7 3.49 -1.68 16.15
C ASP A 7 3.98 -1.97 15.26
N LYS A 8 4.24 -1.79 15.50
CA LYS A 8 5.08 -2.51 14.70
C LYS A 8 4.44 -3.48 13.81
N THR A 9 3.25 -3.76 13.99
CA THR A 9 2.45 -4.57 13.12
C THR A 9 2.06 -3.75 11.92
N LEU A 10 2.62 -4.10 10.78
CA LEU A 10 2.29 -3.41 9.54
C LEU A 10 1.06 -4.05 8.93
N LYS A 11 0.11 -3.25 8.57
CA LYS A 11 -1.08 -3.74 7.88
C LYS A 11 -0.87 -3.61 6.38
N LEU A 12 -1.01 -4.73 5.70
CA LEU A 12 -0.87 -4.76 4.25
C LEU A 12 -2.25 -4.69 3.61
N ILE A 13 -2.38 -3.86 2.59
CA ILE A 13 -3.63 -3.74 1.85
C ILE A 13 -3.37 -4.00 0.39
N ARG A 14 -4.40 -4.46 -0.30
CA ARG A 14 -4.28 -4.78 -1.71
C ARG A 14 -4.58 -3.54 -2.55
N LEU A 15 -4.28 -3.64 -3.83
CA LEU A 15 -4.48 -2.53 -4.74
C LEU A 15 -5.92 -2.03 -4.76
N SER A 16 -6.89 -2.95 -4.69
CA SER A 16 -8.29 -2.53 -4.68
C SER A 16 -8.59 -1.60 -3.52
N GLU A 17 -7.98 -1.88 -2.37
CA GLU A 17 -8.17 -1.03 -1.20
C GLU A 17 -7.48 0.32 -1.39
N VAL A 18 -6.30 0.31 -2.01
CA VAL A 18 -5.58 1.54 -2.29
C VAL A 18 -6.42 2.43 -3.20
N ILE A 19 -7.02 1.83 -4.21
CA ILE A 19 -7.88 2.57 -5.13
C ILE A 19 -9.05 3.19 -4.38
N ARG A 20 -9.66 2.42 -3.49
CA ARG A 20 -10.79 2.91 -2.72
C ARG A 20 -10.39 4.07 -1.80
N LYS A 21 -9.23 3.95 -1.16
CA LYS A 21 -8.78 4.97 -0.21
C LYS A 21 -8.35 6.26 -0.88
N THR A 22 -7.69 6.15 -2.02
CA THR A 22 -7.11 7.33 -2.66
C THR A 22 -8.00 7.93 -3.72
N GLY A 23 -8.89 7.13 -4.29
CA GLY A 23 -9.70 7.60 -5.41
C GLY A 23 -8.97 7.59 -6.74
N PHE A 24 -7.71 7.19 -6.74
CA PHE A 24 -6.94 7.11 -7.98
C PHE A 24 -7.20 5.79 -8.67
N GLY A 25 -7.10 5.79 -9.98
CA GLY A 25 -7.19 4.56 -10.74
C GLY A 25 -5.86 3.82 -10.72
N LYS A 26 -5.90 2.57 -11.16
CA LYS A 26 -4.72 1.71 -11.18
C LYS A 26 -3.59 2.32 -11.99
N THR A 27 -3.89 2.81 -13.18
CA THR A 27 -2.86 3.37 -14.05
C THR A 27 -2.17 4.55 -13.39
N TRP A 28 -2.95 5.41 -12.75
CA TRP A 28 -2.40 6.58 -12.10
C TRP A 28 -1.50 6.20 -10.93
N ILE A 29 -1.94 5.21 -10.15
CA ILE A 29 -1.15 4.74 -9.01
C ILE A 29 0.22 4.24 -9.47
N TYR A 30 0.25 3.43 -10.53
CA TYR A 30 1.52 2.90 -11.01
C TYR A 30 2.38 4.01 -11.61
N LYS A 31 1.77 5.00 -12.20
CA LYS A 31 2.51 6.15 -12.68
C LYS A 31 3.20 6.88 -11.54
N LEU A 32 2.49 7.06 -10.44
CA LEU A 32 3.06 7.73 -9.28
C LEU A 32 4.18 6.91 -8.67
N ILE A 33 4.04 5.60 -8.64
CA ILE A 33 5.08 4.72 -8.13
C ILE A 33 6.34 4.88 -8.97
N SER A 34 6.20 4.87 -10.29
CA SER A 34 7.33 5.04 -11.20
C SER A 34 8.01 6.37 -11.01
N ALA A 35 7.26 7.39 -10.68
CA ALA A 35 7.80 8.72 -10.48
C ALA A 35 8.39 8.92 -9.09
N GLY A 36 8.30 7.90 -8.23
CA GLY A 36 8.79 8.00 -6.87
C GLY A 36 7.92 8.84 -5.97
N LYS A 37 6.65 9.02 -6.35
CA LYS A 37 5.73 9.88 -5.60
C LYS A 37 4.64 9.10 -4.88
N PHE A 38 4.77 7.79 -4.82
CA PHE A 38 3.80 6.94 -4.14
C PHE A 38 4.56 5.76 -3.54
N PRO A 39 4.12 5.24 -2.39
CA PRO A 39 4.82 4.12 -1.76
C PRO A 39 4.86 2.92 -2.68
N LYS A 40 6.01 2.26 -2.69
CA LYS A 40 6.20 1.11 -3.56
C LYS A 40 5.41 -0.08 -3.05
N GLN A 41 4.98 -0.90 -3.98
CA GLN A 41 4.30 -2.13 -3.63
C GLN A 41 5.29 -3.15 -3.10
N ILE A 42 4.78 -4.06 -2.27
CA ILE A 42 5.56 -5.14 -1.71
C ILE A 42 5.06 -6.44 -2.32
N LYS A 43 5.98 -7.25 -2.81
CA LYS A 43 5.60 -8.51 -3.39
C LYS A 43 5.34 -9.51 -2.28
N ILE A 44 4.13 -10.04 -2.22
CA ILE A 44 3.74 -10.98 -1.17
C ILE A 44 3.55 -12.39 -1.69
N GLY A 45 3.74 -12.58 -2.98
CA GLY A 45 3.61 -13.89 -3.60
C GLY A 45 4.05 -13.78 -5.03
N GLU A 46 3.98 -14.89 -5.76
CA GLU A 46 4.44 -14.89 -7.13
C GLU A 46 3.73 -13.87 -8.00
N ARG A 47 2.44 -13.69 -7.77
CA ARG A 47 1.64 -12.77 -8.57
C ARG A 47 0.83 -11.82 -7.71
N ALA A 48 1.22 -11.71 -6.46
CA ALA A 48 0.45 -10.91 -5.52
C ALA A 48 1.32 -9.81 -4.96
N VAL A 49 0.78 -8.61 -4.90
CA VAL A 49 1.45 -7.47 -4.30
C VAL A 49 0.51 -6.80 -3.31
N ALA A 50 1.10 -6.08 -2.39
CA ALA A 50 0.34 -5.35 -1.39
C ALA A 50 1.05 -4.04 -1.10
N PHE A 51 0.39 -3.20 -0.34
CA PHE A 51 0.95 -1.91 0.06
C PHE A 51 0.86 -1.80 1.57
N ILE A 52 1.76 -1.07 2.16
CA ILE A 52 1.72 -0.82 3.60
C ILE A 52 0.73 0.32 3.83
N GLU A 53 -0.33 0.02 4.58
CA GLU A 53 -1.44 0.95 4.73
C GLU A 53 -0.99 2.30 5.28
N SER A 54 -0.12 2.27 6.30
CA SER A 54 0.32 3.52 6.91
C SER A 54 1.07 4.40 5.92
N GLU A 55 1.79 3.80 4.99
CA GLU A 55 2.48 4.57 3.95
C GLU A 55 1.51 5.18 2.97
N VAL A 56 0.46 4.45 2.65
CA VAL A 56 -0.56 4.95 1.72
C VAL A 56 -1.32 6.12 2.34
N ASP A 57 -1.55 6.04 3.64
CA ASP A 57 -2.34 7.07 4.34
C ASP A 57 -1.57 8.37 4.53
N GLU A 58 -0.28 8.35 4.31
CA GLU A 58 0.48 9.57 4.37
C GLU A 58 0.36 10.35 3.08
#